data_69f99b13af5fc9929c6b8e62d9b9e446
#
_entry.id   69f99b13af5fc9929c6b8e62d9b9e446
#
_cell.length_a   1.000
_cell.length_b   1.000
_cell.length_c   1.000
_cell.angle_alpha   90.00
_cell.angle_beta   90.00
_cell.angle_gamma   90.00
#
_symmetry.space_group_name_H-M   'P 1'
#
loop_
_entity.id
_entity.type
_entity.pdbx_description
1 polymer ?
#
loop_
_entity_poly.entity_id
_entity_poly.type
_entity_poly.pdbx_seq_one_letter_code
_entity_poly.pdbx_strand_id
1 'polypeptide(L)'
;MRTSREHIQEFLYDWLGIKLSVGTINNTLHESGAAAMPLEDAFIQEIINSELLHVDETSWMEHTTLLWLWVFSTDRVTAYWIATRSAELMDSLLRKAKGLTESLNQDAQFFGQQTLNLLGILIDSVRKARITPPDTPLSETYRLELLAYQQMCVQMKTHEHKKTAALATEMLNDWKAIFQVLDQPHHPLTNNEAERALCHWVILRGICYGTRSENGTRVFAILISVIETCSKRNQSLWIYLAQVIASQRSGLLPNFRVSE
;
A
#
# COMPACT_ATOMS: atom_id res chain seq x y z
N MET A 1 20.11 -7.32 1.02
CA MET A 1 21.11 -7.38 2.10
C MET A 1 20.78 -6.29 3.13
N ARG A 2 20.60 -6.65 4.39
CA ARG A 2 20.34 -5.68 5.48
C ARG A 2 21.65 -5.30 6.15
N THR A 3 22.52 -4.62 5.40
CA THR A 3 23.94 -4.45 5.76
C THR A 3 24.24 -2.95 5.85
N SER A 4 24.98 -2.52 6.87
CA SER A 4 25.45 -1.14 6.97
C SER A 4 26.42 -0.82 5.82
N ARG A 5 26.64 0.45 5.56
CA ARG A 5 27.60 0.87 4.51
C ARG A 5 29.03 0.47 4.85
N GLU A 6 29.36 0.44 6.13
CA GLU A 6 30.64 -0.06 6.63
C GLU A 6 30.83 -1.55 6.33
N HIS A 7 29.82 -2.38 6.62
CA HIS A 7 29.87 -3.81 6.27
C HIS A 7 29.89 -4.05 4.76
N ILE A 8 29.25 -3.19 3.95
CA ILE A 8 29.39 -3.26 2.49
C ILE A 8 30.84 -2.94 2.09
N GLN A 9 31.46 -1.96 2.69
CA GLN A 9 32.86 -1.61 2.46
C GLN A 9 33.79 -2.76 2.81
N GLU A 10 33.62 -3.37 3.99
CA GLU A 10 34.37 -4.55 4.45
C GLU A 10 34.19 -5.72 3.47
N PHE A 11 32.95 -6.05 3.11
CA PHE A 11 32.66 -7.11 2.16
C PHE A 11 33.34 -6.90 0.81
N LEU A 12 33.27 -5.70 0.24
CA LEU A 12 33.92 -5.38 -1.03
C LEU A 12 35.43 -5.51 -0.94
N TYR A 13 36.02 -5.12 0.18
CA TYR A 13 37.46 -5.23 0.40
C TYR A 13 37.89 -6.67 0.62
N ASP A 14 37.24 -7.40 1.52
CA ASP A 14 37.68 -8.75 1.94
C ASP A 14 37.45 -9.81 0.86
N TRP A 15 36.34 -9.70 0.12
CA TRP A 15 35.97 -10.71 -0.89
C TRP A 15 36.41 -10.36 -2.30
N LEU A 16 36.46 -9.09 -2.65
CA LEU A 16 36.71 -8.64 -4.03
C LEU A 16 38.00 -7.81 -4.15
N GLY A 17 38.68 -7.48 -3.06
CA GLY A 17 39.86 -6.61 -3.05
C GLY A 17 39.58 -5.17 -3.45
N ILE A 18 38.28 -4.75 -3.47
CA ILE A 18 37.86 -3.43 -3.93
C ILE A 18 37.88 -2.45 -2.75
N LYS A 19 38.72 -1.42 -2.86
CA LYS A 19 38.80 -0.35 -1.86
C LYS A 19 37.85 0.81 -2.22
N LEU A 20 36.74 0.91 -1.52
CA LEU A 20 35.81 2.05 -1.62
C LEU A 20 35.65 2.70 -0.27
N SER A 21 35.46 4.03 -0.24
CA SER A 21 35.05 4.71 0.98
C SER A 21 33.54 4.56 1.22
N VAL A 22 33.10 4.67 2.47
CA VAL A 22 31.68 4.74 2.83
C VAL A 22 30.99 5.88 2.09
N GLY A 23 31.68 7.04 1.92
CA GLY A 23 31.21 8.15 1.14
C GLY A 23 30.97 7.82 -0.33
N THR A 24 31.88 7.04 -0.96
CA THR A 24 31.71 6.58 -2.35
C THR A 24 30.49 5.67 -2.47
N ILE A 25 30.31 4.72 -1.55
CA ILE A 25 29.13 3.84 -1.52
C ILE A 25 27.85 4.67 -1.39
N ASN A 26 27.84 5.67 -0.50
CA ASN A 26 26.70 6.56 -0.35
C ASN A 26 26.39 7.36 -1.62
N ASN A 27 27.41 7.93 -2.25
CA ASN A 27 27.27 8.72 -3.48
C ASN A 27 26.72 7.85 -4.63
N THR A 28 27.18 6.61 -4.74
CA THR A 28 26.65 5.65 -5.74
C THR A 28 25.16 5.37 -5.52
N LEU A 29 24.70 5.23 -4.28
CA LEU A 29 23.28 5.07 -3.98
C LEU A 29 22.48 6.32 -4.38
N HIS A 30 22.99 7.51 -4.09
CA HIS A 30 22.32 8.75 -4.48
C HIS A 30 22.30 8.96 -6.01
N GLU A 31 23.37 8.62 -6.71
CA GLU A 31 23.43 8.64 -8.18
C GLU A 31 22.40 7.66 -8.78
N SER A 32 22.35 6.43 -8.25
CA SER A 32 21.38 5.42 -8.70
C SER A 32 19.93 5.87 -8.47
N GLY A 33 19.65 6.48 -7.32
CA GLY A 33 18.33 7.03 -7.04
C GLY A 33 17.98 8.20 -7.95
N ALA A 34 18.90 9.14 -8.15
CA ALA A 34 18.70 10.27 -9.06
C ALA A 34 18.44 9.80 -10.50
N ALA A 35 19.16 8.76 -10.97
CA ALA A 35 18.95 8.15 -12.28
C ALA A 35 17.55 7.49 -12.39
N ALA A 36 17.02 6.96 -11.30
CA ALA A 36 15.72 6.29 -11.26
C ALA A 36 14.53 7.26 -11.06
N MET A 37 14.75 8.50 -10.60
CA MET A 37 13.66 9.46 -10.33
C MET A 37 12.67 9.63 -11.51
N PRO A 38 13.09 9.71 -12.77
CA PRO A 38 12.14 9.86 -13.90
C PRO A 38 11.20 8.68 -14.10
N LEU A 39 11.45 7.54 -13.45
CA LEU A 39 10.56 6.37 -13.48
C LEU A 39 9.31 6.55 -12.62
N GLU A 40 9.31 7.53 -11.72
CA GLU A 40 8.17 7.81 -10.84
C GLU A 40 6.89 8.07 -11.65
N ASP A 41 6.98 8.87 -12.71
CA ASP A 41 5.85 9.14 -13.60
C ASP A 41 5.33 7.87 -14.28
N ALA A 42 6.23 6.99 -14.70
CA ALA A 42 5.84 5.71 -15.30
C ALA A 42 5.14 4.79 -14.30
N PHE A 43 5.59 4.74 -13.06
CA PHE A 43 4.92 4.00 -11.99
C PHE A 43 3.52 4.55 -11.71
N ILE A 44 3.37 5.86 -11.62
CA ILE A 44 2.07 6.53 -11.43
C ILE A 44 1.11 6.17 -12.56
N GLN A 45 1.55 6.23 -13.81
CA GLN A 45 0.71 5.90 -14.96
C GLN A 45 0.26 4.44 -14.96
N GLU A 46 1.14 3.50 -14.63
CA GLU A 46 0.76 2.08 -14.51
C GLU A 46 -0.20 1.82 -13.35
N ILE A 47 -0.04 2.51 -12.22
CA ILE A 47 -0.94 2.42 -11.08
C ILE A 47 -2.33 2.97 -11.44
N ILE A 48 -2.41 4.13 -12.10
CA ILE A 48 -3.70 4.74 -12.50
C ILE A 48 -4.46 3.86 -13.48
N ASN A 49 -3.75 3.17 -14.38
CA ASN A 49 -4.36 2.31 -15.40
C ASN A 49 -4.62 0.87 -14.92
N SER A 50 -4.30 0.53 -13.67
CA SER A 50 -4.52 -0.82 -13.14
C SER A 50 -5.98 -1.05 -12.76
N GLU A 51 -6.48 -2.28 -12.96
CA GLU A 51 -7.81 -2.69 -12.52
C GLU A 51 -7.90 -2.84 -11.00
N LEU A 52 -6.78 -3.25 -10.39
CA LEU A 52 -6.70 -3.52 -8.96
C LEU A 52 -5.45 -2.88 -8.37
N LEU A 53 -5.66 -2.11 -7.32
CA LEU A 53 -4.61 -1.46 -6.56
C LEU A 53 -4.69 -1.87 -5.09
N HIS A 54 -3.60 -2.41 -4.58
CA HIS A 54 -3.38 -2.65 -3.16
C HIS A 54 -2.60 -1.49 -2.57
N VAL A 55 -3.09 -0.92 -1.49
CA VAL A 55 -2.44 0.21 -0.80
C VAL A 55 -2.32 -0.11 0.68
N ASP A 56 -1.16 0.16 1.23
CA ASP A 56 -0.91 0.02 2.67
C ASP A 56 0.17 1.01 3.11
N GLU A 57 0.32 1.19 4.41
CA GLU A 57 1.29 2.13 4.96
C GLU A 57 1.94 1.61 6.24
N THR A 58 3.14 2.08 6.50
CA THR A 58 3.80 1.88 7.78
C THR A 58 4.51 3.16 8.21
N SER A 59 4.62 3.40 9.52
CA SER A 59 5.33 4.57 10.02
C SER A 59 6.78 4.59 9.55
N TRP A 60 7.30 5.76 9.20
CA TRP A 60 8.69 5.97 8.77
C TRP A 60 9.25 7.22 9.42
N MET A 61 10.48 7.16 9.88
CA MET A 61 11.14 8.33 10.45
C MET A 61 12.05 8.96 9.41
N GLU A 62 11.91 10.28 9.21
CA GLU A 62 12.90 11.09 8.55
C GLU A 62 13.54 12.01 9.60
N HIS A 63 14.77 11.70 9.98
CA HIS A 63 15.43 12.34 11.12
C HIS A 63 14.55 12.28 12.38
N THR A 64 13.92 13.39 12.78
CA THR A 64 12.99 13.50 13.93
C THR A 64 11.52 13.61 13.51
N THR A 65 11.23 13.65 12.22
CA THR A 65 9.87 13.81 11.68
C THR A 65 9.24 12.46 11.42
N LEU A 66 8.03 12.26 11.94
CA LEU A 66 7.23 11.08 11.65
C LEU A 66 6.52 11.26 10.30
N LEU A 67 6.87 10.43 9.35
CA LEU A 67 6.22 10.26 8.06
C LEU A 67 5.65 8.83 7.94
N TRP A 68 5.16 8.47 6.77
CA TRP A 68 4.60 7.16 6.48
C TRP A 68 5.15 6.66 5.15
N LEU A 69 5.64 5.43 5.16
CA LEU A 69 6.02 4.70 3.95
C LEU A 69 4.77 4.06 3.40
N TRP A 70 4.27 4.60 2.30
CA TRP A 70 3.16 4.11 1.52
C TRP A 70 3.64 3.11 0.49
N VAL A 71 2.88 2.04 0.28
CA VAL A 71 3.05 1.12 -0.84
C VAL A 71 1.80 1.13 -1.70
N PHE A 72 2.01 1.13 -2.99
CA PHE A 72 1.00 1.00 -4.04
C PHE A 72 1.41 -0.17 -4.91
N SER A 73 0.65 -1.26 -4.86
CA SER A 73 1.00 -2.53 -5.51
C SER A 73 -0.12 -2.98 -6.45
N THR A 74 0.26 -3.23 -7.69
CA THR A 74 -0.58 -3.81 -8.75
C THR A 74 -0.04 -5.20 -9.11
N ASP A 75 -0.59 -5.85 -10.12
CA ASP A 75 -0.03 -7.09 -10.69
C ASP A 75 1.36 -6.91 -11.31
N ARG A 76 1.71 -5.68 -11.76
CA ARG A 76 2.93 -5.39 -12.53
C ARG A 76 3.91 -4.45 -11.85
N VAL A 77 3.44 -3.60 -10.94
CA VAL A 77 4.22 -2.54 -10.29
C VAL A 77 4.05 -2.60 -8.79
N THR A 78 5.12 -2.38 -8.07
CA THR A 78 5.08 -2.03 -6.65
C THR A 78 5.88 -0.75 -6.47
N ALA A 79 5.20 0.33 -6.11
CA ALA A 79 5.82 1.64 -5.93
C ALA A 79 5.62 2.15 -4.50
N TYR A 80 6.59 2.91 -4.01
CA TYR A 80 6.61 3.43 -2.65
C TYR A 80 6.78 4.94 -2.64
N TRP A 81 6.06 5.59 -1.73
CA TRP A 81 6.25 7.00 -1.39
C TRP A 81 6.33 7.18 0.12
N ILE A 82 7.08 8.17 0.55
CA ILE A 82 7.13 8.55 1.96
C ILE A 82 6.51 9.94 2.09
N ALA A 83 5.39 10.01 2.80
CA ALA A 83 4.57 11.20 2.95
C ALA A 83 3.82 11.22 4.29
N THR A 84 3.00 12.24 4.51
CA THR A 84 2.07 12.31 5.64
C THR A 84 0.94 11.29 5.51
N ARG A 85 0.34 10.89 6.63
CA ARG A 85 -0.69 9.85 6.70
C ARG A 85 -2.03 10.32 6.11
N SER A 86 -2.67 9.43 5.31
CA SER A 86 -4.11 9.43 5.03
C SER A 86 -4.74 8.11 5.52
N ALA A 87 -6.03 8.11 5.85
CA ALA A 87 -6.66 7.00 6.60
C ALA A 87 -6.88 5.71 5.78
N GLU A 88 -6.58 4.55 6.36
CA GLU A 88 -6.98 3.22 5.87
C GLU A 88 -8.48 3.00 6.07
N LEU A 89 -9.20 2.61 5.01
CA LEU A 89 -10.66 2.60 5.02
C LEU A 89 -11.27 1.34 5.67
N MET A 90 -11.06 0.16 5.11
CA MET A 90 -11.83 -1.04 5.51
C MET A 90 -11.52 -1.53 6.93
N ASP A 91 -10.24 -1.62 7.28
CA ASP A 91 -9.78 -2.06 8.59
C ASP A 91 -10.21 -1.08 9.69
N SER A 92 -10.22 0.22 9.35
CA SER A 92 -10.73 1.28 10.21
C SER A 92 -12.23 1.10 10.48
N LEU A 93 -13.02 0.79 9.45
CA LEU A 93 -14.46 0.57 9.57
C LEU A 93 -14.79 -0.63 10.46
N LEU A 94 -14.12 -1.76 10.25
CA LEU A 94 -14.32 -2.97 11.06
C LEU A 94 -13.93 -2.75 12.53
N ARG A 95 -12.80 -2.09 12.78
CA ARG A 95 -12.36 -1.73 14.16
C ARG A 95 -13.36 -0.77 14.83
N LYS A 96 -13.85 0.24 14.09
CA LYS A 96 -14.85 1.17 14.62
C LYS A 96 -16.17 0.48 14.93
N ALA A 97 -16.67 -0.38 14.04
CA ALA A 97 -17.88 -1.15 14.25
C ALA A 97 -17.77 -2.06 15.47
N LYS A 98 -16.64 -2.79 15.62
CA LYS A 98 -16.35 -3.61 16.82
C LYS A 98 -16.31 -2.78 18.10
N GLY A 99 -15.66 -1.62 18.10
CA GLY A 99 -15.63 -0.72 19.23
C GLY A 99 -17.02 -0.18 19.63
N LEU A 100 -17.99 -0.13 18.70
CA LEU A 100 -19.37 0.23 19.02
C LEU A 100 -20.12 -0.91 19.73
N THR A 101 -19.84 -2.17 19.42
CA THR A 101 -20.49 -3.32 20.11
C THR A 101 -20.13 -3.40 21.58
N GLU A 102 -19.02 -2.81 21.97
CA GLU A 102 -18.54 -2.72 23.37
C GLU A 102 -19.04 -1.44 24.08
N SER A 103 -19.85 -0.61 23.41
CA SER A 103 -20.37 0.65 23.95
C SER A 103 -21.47 0.40 24.98
N LEU A 104 -21.55 1.28 25.99
CA LEU A 104 -22.67 1.31 26.94
C LEU A 104 -23.94 1.91 26.34
N ASN A 105 -23.86 2.59 25.20
CA ASN A 105 -25.00 3.15 24.47
C ASN A 105 -25.64 2.04 23.63
N GLN A 106 -26.92 1.75 23.88
CA GLN A 106 -27.65 0.64 23.23
C GLN A 106 -27.78 0.83 21.72
N ASP A 107 -28.04 2.04 21.25
CA ASP A 107 -28.15 2.32 19.80
C ASP A 107 -26.80 2.16 19.10
N ALA A 108 -25.71 2.59 19.73
CA ALA A 108 -24.35 2.38 19.23
C ALA A 108 -24.01 0.89 19.17
N GLN A 109 -24.34 0.14 20.20
CA GLN A 109 -24.14 -1.31 20.27
C GLN A 109 -24.94 -2.01 19.15
N PHE A 110 -26.20 -1.68 18.99
CA PHE A 110 -27.06 -2.21 17.94
C PHE A 110 -26.50 -1.91 16.54
N PHE A 111 -26.15 -0.64 16.25
CA PHE A 111 -25.60 -0.24 14.98
C PHE A 111 -24.28 -0.97 14.67
N GLY A 112 -23.38 -1.07 15.66
CA GLY A 112 -22.14 -1.81 15.54
C GLY A 112 -22.35 -3.27 15.18
N GLN A 113 -23.30 -3.95 15.86
CA GLN A 113 -23.65 -5.34 15.61
C GLN A 113 -24.25 -5.56 14.21
N GLN A 114 -25.17 -4.68 13.78
CA GLN A 114 -25.75 -4.73 12.43
C GLN A 114 -24.69 -4.56 11.35
N THR A 115 -23.75 -3.63 11.54
CA THR A 115 -22.64 -3.42 10.64
C THR A 115 -21.76 -4.68 10.52
N LEU A 116 -21.35 -5.28 11.65
CA LEU A 116 -20.54 -6.50 11.64
C LEU A 116 -21.25 -7.69 11.02
N ASN A 117 -22.54 -7.86 11.32
CA ASN A 117 -23.35 -8.94 10.76
C ASN A 117 -23.47 -8.83 9.22
N LEU A 118 -23.79 -7.63 8.72
CA LEU A 118 -23.90 -7.40 7.28
C LEU A 118 -22.55 -7.65 6.59
N LEU A 119 -21.48 -7.01 7.07
CA LEU A 119 -20.16 -7.17 6.47
C LEU A 119 -19.69 -8.63 6.52
N GLY A 120 -19.97 -9.37 7.60
CA GLY A 120 -19.67 -10.78 7.73
C GLY A 120 -20.37 -11.63 6.66
N ILE A 121 -21.68 -11.42 6.46
CA ILE A 121 -22.48 -12.11 5.43
C ILE A 121 -21.93 -11.80 4.04
N LEU A 122 -21.65 -10.55 3.75
CA LEU A 122 -21.15 -10.12 2.44
C LEU A 122 -19.75 -10.69 2.14
N ILE A 123 -18.84 -10.67 3.14
CA ILE A 123 -17.51 -11.27 3.03
C ILE A 123 -17.59 -12.76 2.71
N ASP A 124 -18.45 -13.51 3.41
CA ASP A 124 -18.62 -14.95 3.17
C ASP A 124 -19.23 -15.22 1.80
N SER A 125 -20.15 -14.36 1.36
CA SER A 125 -20.76 -14.46 0.03
C SER A 125 -19.77 -14.19 -1.11
N VAL A 126 -18.91 -13.18 -0.96
CA VAL A 126 -17.83 -12.91 -1.90
C VAL A 126 -16.84 -14.08 -1.95
N ARG A 127 -16.49 -14.68 -0.80
CA ARG A 127 -15.61 -15.87 -0.76
C ARG A 127 -16.23 -17.06 -1.51
N LYS A 128 -17.54 -17.30 -1.34
CA LYS A 128 -18.26 -18.34 -2.08
C LYS A 128 -18.34 -18.06 -3.57
N ALA A 129 -18.62 -16.82 -3.95
CA ALA A 129 -18.71 -16.39 -5.35
C ALA A 129 -17.38 -16.54 -6.11
N ARG A 130 -16.24 -16.51 -5.44
CA ARG A 130 -14.91 -16.81 -6.04
C ARG A 130 -14.76 -18.27 -6.44
N ILE A 131 -15.40 -19.18 -5.71
CA ILE A 131 -15.34 -20.63 -5.98
C ILE A 131 -16.41 -21.01 -6.99
N THR A 132 -17.61 -20.47 -6.80
CA THR A 132 -18.76 -20.73 -7.66
C THR A 132 -19.40 -19.38 -8.00
N PRO A 133 -19.04 -18.77 -9.15
CA PRO A 133 -19.60 -17.49 -9.55
C PRO A 133 -21.13 -17.58 -9.67
N PRO A 134 -21.88 -16.67 -9.05
CA PRO A 134 -23.33 -16.63 -9.17
C PRO A 134 -23.75 -16.06 -10.52
N ASP A 135 -24.96 -16.42 -10.99
CA ASP A 135 -25.54 -15.91 -12.24
C ASP A 135 -25.90 -14.43 -12.19
N THR A 136 -26.13 -13.90 -10.98
CA THR A 136 -26.46 -12.49 -10.72
C THR A 136 -25.39 -11.85 -9.81
N PRO A 137 -25.04 -10.57 -10.01
CA PRO A 137 -24.11 -9.87 -9.12
C PRO A 137 -24.58 -9.91 -7.66
N LEU A 138 -23.63 -10.00 -6.73
CA LEU A 138 -23.97 -10.03 -5.30
C LEU A 138 -24.61 -8.71 -4.84
N SER A 139 -24.28 -7.58 -5.46
CA SER A 139 -24.92 -6.28 -5.20
C SER A 139 -26.44 -6.32 -5.48
N GLU A 140 -26.86 -7.09 -6.47
CA GLU A 140 -28.27 -7.27 -6.80
C GLU A 140 -28.92 -8.29 -5.86
N THR A 141 -28.24 -9.37 -5.52
CA THR A 141 -28.68 -10.38 -4.57
C THR A 141 -28.96 -9.78 -3.18
N TYR A 142 -28.07 -8.90 -2.69
CA TYR A 142 -28.16 -8.26 -1.37
C TYR A 142 -28.71 -6.83 -1.43
N ARG A 143 -29.41 -6.46 -2.51
CA ARG A 143 -29.89 -5.10 -2.73
C ARG A 143 -30.80 -4.57 -1.61
N LEU A 144 -31.69 -5.41 -1.09
CA LEU A 144 -32.62 -4.99 -0.03
C LEU A 144 -31.91 -4.75 1.30
N GLU A 145 -30.97 -5.62 1.66
CA GLU A 145 -30.15 -5.51 2.86
C GLU A 145 -29.25 -4.29 2.78
N LEU A 146 -28.64 -4.04 1.62
CA LEU A 146 -27.81 -2.84 1.38
C LEU A 146 -28.63 -1.55 1.48
N LEU A 147 -29.84 -1.52 0.90
CA LEU A 147 -30.72 -0.36 1.01
C LEU A 147 -31.17 -0.12 2.45
N ALA A 148 -31.57 -1.17 3.18
CA ALA A 148 -31.94 -1.05 4.58
C ALA A 148 -30.78 -0.55 5.44
N TYR A 149 -29.57 -1.06 5.21
CA TYR A 149 -28.38 -0.62 5.91
C TYR A 149 -27.98 0.82 5.57
N GLN A 150 -28.12 1.23 4.30
CA GLN A 150 -27.86 2.61 3.88
C GLN A 150 -28.82 3.58 4.57
N GLN A 151 -30.11 3.23 4.65
CA GLN A 151 -31.10 4.03 5.38
C GLN A 151 -30.75 4.14 6.87
N MET A 152 -30.33 3.05 7.49
CA MET A 152 -29.86 3.05 8.88
C MET A 152 -28.64 3.95 9.04
N CYS A 153 -27.66 3.92 8.13
CA CYS A 153 -26.54 4.85 8.16
C CYS A 153 -26.98 6.32 8.05
N VAL A 154 -27.96 6.63 7.19
CA VAL A 154 -28.51 7.99 7.06
C VAL A 154 -29.13 8.46 8.39
N GLN A 155 -29.82 7.59 9.10
CA GLN A 155 -30.39 7.93 10.42
C GLN A 155 -29.28 8.11 11.49
N MET A 156 -28.29 7.23 11.49
CA MET A 156 -27.24 7.21 12.50
C MET A 156 -26.17 8.31 12.32
N LYS A 157 -26.04 8.90 11.14
CA LYS A 157 -25.04 9.99 10.90
C LYS A 157 -25.29 11.26 11.75
N THR A 158 -26.51 11.47 12.24
CA THR A 158 -26.88 12.60 13.12
C THR A 158 -27.06 12.19 14.58
N HIS A 159 -26.67 10.96 14.94
CA HIS A 159 -26.84 10.42 16.28
C HIS A 159 -25.93 11.15 17.29
N GLU A 160 -26.40 11.31 18.55
CA GLU A 160 -25.67 12.00 19.61
C GLU A 160 -24.34 11.32 19.96
N HIS A 161 -24.28 9.99 19.85
CA HIS A 161 -23.06 9.23 20.10
C HIS A 161 -22.08 9.45 18.93
N LYS A 162 -21.05 10.29 19.15
CA LYS A 162 -20.11 10.75 18.12
C LYS A 162 -19.45 9.64 17.29
N LYS A 163 -19.09 8.51 17.93
CA LYS A 163 -18.46 7.38 17.21
C LYS A 163 -19.43 6.69 16.26
N THR A 164 -20.72 6.58 16.62
CA THR A 164 -21.77 6.04 15.76
C THR A 164 -21.98 6.95 14.54
N ALA A 165 -22.13 8.25 14.77
CA ALA A 165 -22.28 9.23 13.71
C ALA A 165 -21.07 9.25 12.75
N ALA A 166 -19.86 9.14 13.29
CA ALA A 166 -18.63 9.10 12.49
C ALA A 166 -18.59 7.85 11.59
N LEU A 167 -18.85 6.65 12.15
CA LEU A 167 -18.87 5.41 11.37
C LEU A 167 -19.96 5.44 10.29
N ALA A 168 -21.17 5.88 10.62
CA ALA A 168 -22.26 5.99 9.65
C ALA A 168 -21.95 6.96 8.51
N THR A 169 -21.31 8.09 8.82
CA THR A 169 -20.87 9.07 7.82
C THR A 169 -19.81 8.49 6.89
N GLU A 170 -18.82 7.79 7.44
CA GLU A 170 -17.74 7.15 6.69
C GLU A 170 -18.29 6.05 5.76
N MET A 171 -19.19 5.20 6.26
CA MET A 171 -19.88 4.19 5.44
C MET A 171 -20.63 4.81 4.25
N LEU A 172 -21.29 5.95 4.44
CA LEU A 172 -22.01 6.62 3.35
C LEU A 172 -21.08 7.30 2.35
N ASN A 173 -20.00 7.93 2.81
CA ASN A 173 -19.04 8.61 1.94
C ASN A 173 -18.32 7.63 1.01
N ASP A 174 -17.93 6.47 1.55
CA ASP A 174 -17.12 5.47 0.85
C ASP A 174 -17.95 4.29 0.35
N TRP A 175 -19.28 4.43 0.30
CA TRP A 175 -20.24 3.37 -0.06
C TRP A 175 -19.84 2.60 -1.30
N LYS A 176 -19.53 3.30 -2.39
CA LYS A 176 -19.17 2.69 -3.66
C LYS A 176 -17.88 1.88 -3.56
N ALA A 177 -16.87 2.42 -2.88
CA ALA A 177 -15.57 1.77 -2.71
C ALA A 177 -15.70 0.50 -1.83
N ILE A 178 -16.51 0.56 -0.76
CA ILE A 178 -16.72 -0.55 0.17
C ILE A 178 -17.42 -1.73 -0.52
N PHE A 179 -18.48 -1.45 -1.29
CA PHE A 179 -19.36 -2.48 -1.84
C PHE A 179 -19.06 -2.86 -3.31
N GLN A 180 -18.05 -2.26 -3.94
CA GLN A 180 -17.63 -2.60 -5.31
C GLN A 180 -17.26 -4.07 -5.46
N VAL A 181 -16.74 -4.71 -4.42
CA VAL A 181 -16.38 -6.13 -4.40
C VAL A 181 -17.58 -7.06 -4.63
N LEU A 182 -18.81 -6.59 -4.41
CA LEU A 182 -20.02 -7.38 -4.67
C LEU A 182 -20.30 -7.53 -6.18
N ASP A 183 -19.86 -6.59 -6.99
CA ASP A 183 -19.94 -6.65 -8.45
C ASP A 183 -18.71 -7.34 -9.05
N GLN A 184 -17.59 -7.32 -8.33
CA GLN A 184 -16.31 -7.89 -8.76
C GLN A 184 -15.73 -8.82 -7.68
N PRO A 185 -16.35 -10.00 -7.43
CA PRO A 185 -15.95 -10.90 -6.35
C PRO A 185 -14.52 -11.44 -6.45
N HIS A 186 -13.91 -11.43 -7.64
CA HIS A 186 -12.52 -11.84 -7.85
C HIS A 186 -11.50 -10.88 -7.21
N HIS A 187 -11.87 -9.62 -6.95
CA HIS A 187 -11.02 -8.70 -6.22
C HIS A 187 -10.77 -9.20 -4.80
N PRO A 188 -9.51 -9.22 -4.33
CA PRO A 188 -9.19 -9.71 -2.99
C PRO A 188 -9.83 -8.83 -1.92
N LEU A 189 -10.38 -9.48 -0.88
CA LEU A 189 -10.92 -8.80 0.31
C LEU A 189 -9.84 -8.41 1.31
N THR A 190 -8.62 -8.92 1.10
CA THR A 190 -7.48 -8.71 1.99
C THR A 190 -6.39 -7.94 1.26
N ASN A 191 -5.63 -7.15 2.01
CA ASN A 191 -4.53 -6.33 1.49
C ASN A 191 -3.17 -7.07 1.56
N ASN A 192 -3.18 -8.41 1.56
CA ASN A 192 -1.98 -9.24 1.73
C ASN A 192 -0.85 -8.92 0.77
N GLU A 193 -1.16 -8.40 -0.42
CA GLU A 193 -0.16 -8.00 -1.42
C GLU A 193 0.64 -6.80 -0.93
N ALA A 194 -0.02 -5.74 -0.49
CA ALA A 194 0.62 -4.55 0.05
C ALA A 194 1.32 -4.84 1.40
N GLU A 195 0.67 -5.63 2.28
CA GLU A 195 1.27 -6.05 3.56
C GLU A 195 2.59 -6.80 3.34
N ARG A 196 2.62 -7.75 2.39
CA ARG A 196 3.85 -8.48 2.03
C ARG A 196 4.92 -7.55 1.46
N ALA A 197 4.52 -6.60 0.63
CA ALA A 197 5.43 -5.62 0.07
C ALA A 197 6.07 -4.73 1.15
N LEU A 198 5.34 -4.39 2.22
CA LEU A 198 5.89 -3.62 3.34
C LEU A 198 6.76 -4.43 4.29
N CYS A 199 6.58 -5.75 4.40
CA CYS A 199 7.23 -6.59 5.41
C CYS A 199 8.74 -6.41 5.49
N HIS A 200 9.44 -6.40 4.35
CA HIS A 200 10.90 -6.23 4.29
C HIS A 200 11.36 -4.86 4.82
N TRP A 201 10.59 -3.81 4.56
CA TRP A 201 10.91 -2.42 4.90
C TRP A 201 10.58 -2.12 6.35
N VAL A 202 9.55 -2.76 6.91
CA VAL A 202 9.26 -2.73 8.36
C VAL A 202 10.43 -3.31 9.15
N ILE A 203 10.99 -4.44 8.71
CA ILE A 203 12.15 -5.01 9.37
C ILE A 203 13.39 -4.13 9.20
N LEU A 204 13.62 -3.57 8.01
CA LEU A 204 14.73 -2.64 7.76
C LEU A 204 14.61 -1.40 8.64
N ARG A 205 13.41 -0.84 8.78
CA ARG A 205 13.15 0.29 9.68
C ARG A 205 13.59 0.01 11.12
N GLY A 206 13.34 -1.22 11.63
CA GLY A 206 13.77 -1.64 12.96
C GLY A 206 15.30 -1.66 13.13
N ILE A 207 16.06 -1.69 12.03
CA ILE A 207 17.53 -1.69 12.03
C ILE A 207 18.11 -0.29 11.80
N CYS A 208 17.61 0.43 10.78
CA CYS A 208 18.17 1.73 10.36
C CYS A 208 17.47 2.94 10.98
N TYR A 209 16.33 2.74 11.64
CA TYR A 209 15.49 3.79 12.24
C TYR A 209 15.04 4.88 11.23
N GLY A 210 14.92 4.51 9.94
CA GLY A 210 14.47 5.40 8.88
C GLY A 210 15.59 6.11 8.14
N THR A 211 15.27 7.25 7.51
CA THR A 211 16.17 8.07 6.71
C THR A 211 16.62 9.32 7.48
N ARG A 212 17.67 10.03 6.99
CA ARG A 212 18.25 11.18 7.69
C ARG A 212 18.02 12.52 6.99
N SER A 213 17.49 12.51 5.76
CA SER A 213 17.28 13.72 4.97
C SER A 213 16.19 13.47 3.92
N GLU A 214 15.53 14.52 3.48
CA GLU A 214 14.52 14.49 2.41
C GLU A 214 15.03 13.82 1.14
N ASN A 215 16.24 14.20 0.67
CA ASN A 215 16.85 13.55 -0.49
C ASN A 215 17.10 12.06 -0.25
N GLY A 216 17.56 11.67 0.94
CA GLY A 216 17.74 10.27 1.32
C GLY A 216 16.40 9.50 1.34
N THR A 217 15.34 10.15 1.77
CA THR A 217 13.97 9.62 1.78
C THR A 217 13.46 9.36 0.36
N ARG A 218 13.62 10.32 -0.53
CA ARG A 218 13.23 10.18 -1.95
C ARG A 218 14.05 9.10 -2.66
N VAL A 219 15.37 9.10 -2.50
CA VAL A 219 16.27 8.07 -3.06
C VAL A 219 15.90 6.68 -2.54
N PHE A 220 15.59 6.56 -1.26
CA PHE A 220 15.15 5.30 -0.68
C PHE A 220 13.85 4.81 -1.33
N ALA A 221 12.81 5.64 -1.37
CA ALA A 221 11.50 5.29 -1.91
C ALA A 221 11.58 4.86 -3.38
N ILE A 222 12.30 5.59 -4.24
CA ILE A 222 12.40 5.23 -5.66
C ILE A 222 13.21 3.95 -5.88
N LEU A 223 14.31 3.75 -5.14
CA LEU A 223 15.12 2.54 -5.29
C LEU A 223 14.37 1.28 -4.85
N ILE A 224 13.61 1.33 -3.76
CA ILE A 224 12.81 0.19 -3.34
C ILE A 224 11.66 -0.09 -4.32
N SER A 225 11.09 0.95 -4.94
CA SER A 225 10.09 0.79 -6.01
C SER A 225 10.67 0.05 -7.22
N VAL A 226 11.88 0.41 -7.63
CA VAL A 226 12.59 -0.28 -8.71
C VAL A 226 12.91 -1.72 -8.33
N ILE A 227 13.40 -1.98 -7.12
CA ILE A 227 13.74 -3.33 -6.63
C ILE A 227 12.51 -4.24 -6.69
N GLU A 228 11.41 -3.83 -6.09
CA GLU A 228 10.19 -4.64 -5.99
C GLU A 228 9.52 -4.81 -7.37
N THR A 229 9.50 -3.77 -8.20
CA THR A 229 8.94 -3.86 -9.54
C THR A 229 9.78 -4.77 -10.45
N CYS A 230 11.11 -4.71 -10.40
CA CYS A 230 11.97 -5.65 -11.12
C CYS A 230 11.72 -7.09 -10.66
N SER A 231 11.61 -7.32 -9.35
CA SER A 231 11.29 -8.64 -8.80
C SER A 231 9.95 -9.15 -9.30
N LYS A 232 8.91 -8.32 -9.29
CA LYS A 232 7.57 -8.64 -9.76
C LYS A 232 7.53 -8.99 -11.25
N ARG A 233 8.36 -8.33 -12.05
CA ARG A 233 8.50 -8.55 -13.50
C ARG A 233 9.52 -9.61 -13.88
N ASN A 234 10.11 -10.32 -12.92
CA ASN A 234 11.21 -11.27 -13.15
C ASN A 234 12.38 -10.67 -13.94
N GLN A 235 12.64 -9.37 -13.75
CA GLN A 235 13.75 -8.66 -14.38
C GLN A 235 14.98 -8.62 -13.47
N SER A 236 16.17 -8.71 -14.06
CA SER A 236 17.40 -8.54 -13.31
C SER A 236 17.57 -7.09 -12.86
N LEU A 237 17.49 -6.86 -11.55
CA LEU A 237 17.71 -5.55 -10.94
C LEU A 237 19.03 -4.90 -11.38
N TRP A 238 20.11 -5.68 -11.41
CA TRP A 238 21.45 -5.18 -11.70
C TRP A 238 21.58 -4.72 -13.15
N ILE A 239 21.07 -5.50 -14.11
CA ILE A 239 21.04 -5.14 -15.52
C ILE A 239 20.19 -3.88 -15.71
N TYR A 240 19.03 -3.84 -15.07
CA TYR A 240 18.12 -2.71 -15.18
C TYR A 240 18.72 -1.41 -14.60
N LEU A 241 19.26 -1.44 -13.39
CA LEU A 241 19.92 -0.26 -12.80
C LEU A 241 21.12 0.22 -13.62
N ALA A 242 21.92 -0.70 -14.17
CA ALA A 242 23.01 -0.32 -15.08
C ALA A 242 22.51 0.44 -16.32
N GLN A 243 21.41 -0.01 -16.92
CA GLN A 243 20.77 0.67 -18.05
C GLN A 243 20.21 2.05 -17.66
N VAL A 244 19.54 2.14 -16.52
CA VAL A 244 18.97 3.41 -16.00
C VAL A 244 20.09 4.44 -15.78
N ILE A 245 21.18 4.06 -15.13
CA ILE A 245 22.33 4.94 -14.88
C ILE A 245 23.03 5.32 -16.21
N ALA A 246 23.18 4.38 -17.13
CA ALA A 246 23.77 4.66 -18.44
C ALA A 246 22.91 5.64 -19.26
N SER A 247 21.58 5.48 -19.26
CA SER A 247 20.65 6.39 -19.91
C SER A 247 20.77 7.80 -19.35
N GLN A 248 20.77 7.95 -18.04
CA GLN A 248 20.92 9.25 -17.38
C GLN A 248 22.24 9.93 -17.78
N ARG A 249 23.35 9.19 -17.73
CA ARG A 249 24.68 9.72 -18.11
C ARG A 249 24.76 10.14 -19.57
N SER A 250 23.93 9.54 -20.45
CA SER A 250 23.81 9.89 -21.86
C SER A 250 22.77 10.98 -22.13
N GLY A 251 22.13 11.54 -21.10
CA GLY A 251 21.05 12.53 -21.24
C GLY A 251 19.74 11.96 -21.78
N LEU A 252 19.56 10.63 -21.75
CA LEU A 252 18.35 9.95 -22.19
C LEU A 252 17.46 9.66 -20.97
N LEU A 253 16.13 9.70 -21.17
CA LEU A 253 15.20 9.26 -20.14
C LEU A 253 15.25 7.73 -20.02
N PRO A 254 15.32 7.20 -18.78
CA PRO A 254 15.24 5.76 -18.56
C PRO A 254 13.86 5.25 -19.00
N ASN A 255 13.85 4.13 -19.73
CA ASN A 255 12.61 3.54 -20.20
C ASN A 255 12.31 2.27 -19.38
N PHE A 256 11.11 2.21 -18.80
CA PHE A 256 10.63 1.03 -18.06
C PHE A 256 9.97 -0.01 -18.98
N ARG A 257 10.23 0.06 -20.28
CA ARG A 257 9.68 -0.91 -21.24
C ARG A 257 10.28 -2.29 -20.99
N VAL A 258 9.40 -3.22 -20.76
CA VAL A 258 9.66 -4.66 -20.83
C VAL A 258 10.11 -4.94 -22.27
N SER A 259 11.31 -5.51 -22.48
CA SER A 259 11.53 -6.32 -23.66
C SER A 259 10.56 -7.50 -23.57
N GLU A 260 9.64 -7.57 -24.53
CA GLU A 260 8.75 -8.72 -24.74
C GLU A 260 9.51 -10.02 -24.85
#